data_0601fcbab1554fa47190dfc1fa6a4365
#
_entry.id   0601fcbab1554fa47190dfc1fa6a4365
#
_cell.length_a   1.000
_cell.length_b   1.000
_cell.length_c   1.000
_cell.angle_alpha   90.00
_cell.angle_beta   90.00
_cell.angle_gamma   90.00
#
_symmetry.space_group_name_H-M   'P 1'
#
loop_
_entity.id
_entity.type
_entity.pdbx_description
1 polymer ?
#
loop_
_entity_poly.entity_id
_entity_poly.type
_entity_poly.pdbx_seq_one_letter_code
_entity_poly.pdbx_strand_id
1 'polypeptide(L)'
;MRPVIQLRPHQERALDALVKYQKGQVIIPTGGGKTNVAIFDALREFQSDAPKTIVVVAPRILLAEQLSSEFLEFITTAAVLHVHSGETHHQSTTKPAEIHNWSLRAYKHQLIFTTYNSLQRLQQADLKVDTIYFDEAHNSVQRHFFPATEHFSSTADRCYFFTATPKHSATISKPGMNDGAVYGQVICNVPAPELVEGGFIVPPKVVVQQFEMLGKGQIVADVDCENLIQTIDAQDVGKVLICSKATKQIQNLVSQTDFCTQLEDRGYSWMYSTAKTGAVIDGRKVNREVFFDTLSAWGKDDSKKFVVLHHSILSEGINVSGLEAVLFMRSMDYIGISQTIGRVIRLHKDDAEGLSSGRIAPGALADYTKSFGLVCIPVYSSVGISTAKKVQAVVDTVFNQGLPAISVVKR
;
A
#
# COMPACT_ATOMS: atom_id res chain seq x y z
N MET A 1 -5.71 22.89 16.76
CA MET A 1 -5.54 21.79 17.75
C MET A 1 -4.77 20.69 17.07
N ARG A 2 -3.71 20.14 17.68
CA ARG A 2 -3.06 18.95 17.14
C ARG A 2 -4.04 17.77 17.26
N PRO A 3 -4.16 16.91 16.24
CA PRO A 3 -4.98 15.71 16.37
C PRO A 3 -4.42 14.85 17.51
N VAL A 4 -5.23 14.54 18.49
CA VAL A 4 -4.88 13.58 19.55
C VAL A 4 -5.17 12.20 18.96
N ILE A 5 -4.16 11.56 18.39
CA ILE A 5 -4.30 10.16 17.98
C ILE A 5 -3.96 9.30 19.19
N GLN A 6 -4.89 8.48 19.58
CA GLN A 6 -4.63 7.38 20.50
C GLN A 6 -4.09 6.19 19.69
N LEU A 7 -2.91 5.71 20.06
CA LEU A 7 -2.35 4.51 19.45
C LEU A 7 -3.23 3.30 19.77
N ARG A 8 -3.34 2.41 18.81
CA ARG A 8 -4.01 1.12 18.96
C ARG A 8 -3.10 0.16 19.73
N PRO A 9 -3.62 -0.85 20.44
CA PRO A 9 -2.80 -1.75 21.27
C PRO A 9 -1.64 -2.41 20.50
N HIS A 10 -1.85 -2.84 19.26
CA HIS A 10 -0.80 -3.41 18.42
C HIS A 10 0.25 -2.38 17.99
N GLN A 11 -0.13 -1.10 17.85
CA GLN A 11 0.81 -0.01 17.54
C GLN A 11 1.67 0.35 18.75
N GLU A 12 1.09 0.36 19.96
CA GLU A 12 1.83 0.53 21.21
C GLU A 12 2.86 -0.60 21.37
N ARG A 13 2.44 -1.85 21.17
CA ARG A 13 3.35 -3.02 21.20
C ARG A 13 4.47 -2.92 20.18
N ALA A 14 4.17 -2.43 18.96
CA ALA A 14 5.19 -2.19 17.95
C ALA A 14 6.15 -1.07 18.36
N LEU A 15 5.64 0.03 18.91
CA LEU A 15 6.46 1.14 19.40
C LEU A 15 7.38 0.68 20.55
N ASP A 16 6.90 -0.12 21.48
CA ASP A 16 7.71 -0.71 22.55
C ASP A 16 8.84 -1.60 22.01
N ALA A 17 8.57 -2.33 20.91
CA ALA A 17 9.59 -3.11 20.23
C ALA A 17 10.67 -2.21 19.61
N LEU A 18 10.31 -1.07 19.02
CA LEU A 18 11.28 -0.10 18.50
C LEU A 18 12.15 0.52 19.62
N VAL A 19 11.60 0.69 20.81
CA VAL A 19 12.38 1.13 22.01
C VAL A 19 13.43 0.10 22.38
N LYS A 20 13.05 -1.18 22.33
CA LYS A 20 13.87 -2.28 22.85
C LYS A 20 14.97 -2.70 21.88
N TYR A 21 14.73 -2.61 20.58
CA TYR A 21 15.65 -3.10 19.55
C TYR A 21 16.12 -1.96 18.65
N GLN A 22 17.43 -1.90 18.36
CA GLN A 22 18.02 -0.91 17.47
C GLN A 22 17.79 -1.21 15.98
N LYS A 23 17.49 -2.48 15.66
CA LYS A 23 17.27 -2.96 14.29
C LYS A 23 16.24 -4.07 14.29
N GLY A 24 15.35 -4.07 13.29
CA GLY A 24 14.43 -5.18 13.10
C GLY A 24 13.30 -4.92 12.12
N GLN A 25 12.54 -5.98 11.90
CA GLN A 25 11.39 -5.99 11.00
C GLN A 25 10.10 -5.83 11.80
N VAL A 26 9.24 -4.92 11.32
CA VAL A 26 7.90 -4.67 11.88
C VAL A 26 6.88 -5.12 10.84
N ILE A 27 6.21 -6.22 11.11
CA ILE A 27 5.24 -6.82 10.20
C ILE A 27 3.83 -6.49 10.69
N ILE A 28 3.18 -5.59 9.98
CA ILE A 28 1.81 -5.15 10.26
C ILE A 28 1.01 -5.21 8.95
N PRO A 29 -0.15 -5.87 8.90
CA PRO A 29 -1.00 -5.93 7.72
C PRO A 29 -1.40 -4.54 7.21
N THR A 30 -1.75 -4.46 5.93
CA THR A 30 -2.30 -3.22 5.35
C THR A 30 -3.56 -2.80 6.12
N GLY A 31 -3.67 -1.52 6.44
CA GLY A 31 -4.73 -0.98 7.30
C GLY A 31 -4.42 -0.98 8.80
N GLY A 32 -3.35 -1.67 9.24
CA GLY A 32 -2.94 -1.70 10.65
C GLY A 32 -2.21 -0.44 11.14
N GLY A 33 -1.92 0.54 10.25
CA GLY A 33 -1.36 1.84 10.65
C GLY A 33 0.14 1.81 10.97
N LYS A 34 0.95 1.17 10.09
CA LYS A 34 2.43 1.17 10.15
C LYS A 34 3.03 2.58 10.29
N THR A 35 2.50 3.53 9.51
CA THR A 35 2.97 4.91 9.49
C THR A 35 2.90 5.58 10.86
N ASN A 36 1.80 5.36 11.61
CA ASN A 36 1.65 5.93 12.94
C ASN A 36 2.75 5.45 13.90
N VAL A 37 3.15 4.18 13.83
CA VAL A 37 4.24 3.65 14.66
C VAL A 37 5.54 4.40 14.37
N ALA A 38 5.88 4.61 13.10
CA ALA A 38 7.08 5.36 12.70
C ALA A 38 7.01 6.85 13.10
N ILE A 39 5.83 7.49 12.96
CA ILE A 39 5.61 8.89 13.39
C ILE A 39 5.83 9.04 14.89
N PHE A 40 5.22 8.18 15.70
CA PHE A 40 5.32 8.27 17.17
C PHE A 40 6.72 7.92 17.68
N ASP A 41 7.42 7.02 17.01
CA ASP A 41 8.83 6.75 17.30
C ASP A 41 9.71 7.97 16.95
N ALA A 42 9.50 8.60 15.79
CA ALA A 42 10.18 9.82 15.39
C ALA A 42 9.91 11.01 16.35
N LEU A 43 8.65 11.17 16.79
CA LEU A 43 8.29 12.16 17.80
C LEU A 43 9.04 11.96 19.11
N ARG A 44 9.21 10.71 19.54
CA ARG A 44 9.96 10.36 20.74
C ARG A 44 11.44 10.67 20.55
N GLU A 45 12.05 10.31 19.42
CA GLU A 45 13.45 10.62 19.11
C GLU A 45 13.71 12.14 19.09
N PHE A 46 12.74 12.92 18.60
CA PHE A 46 12.83 14.37 18.56
C PHE A 46 12.54 15.07 19.90
N GLN A 47 12.35 14.32 20.98
CA GLN A 47 12.39 14.85 22.34
C GLN A 47 13.85 15.03 22.85
N SER A 48 14.85 14.54 22.11
CA SER A 48 16.26 14.71 22.43
C SER A 48 16.67 16.18 22.32
N ASP A 49 17.52 16.66 23.26
CA ASP A 49 18.12 17.98 23.21
C ASP A 49 19.13 18.12 22.05
N ALA A 50 19.76 17.01 21.65
CA ALA A 50 20.67 16.97 20.53
C ALA A 50 19.90 16.80 19.21
N PRO A 51 20.25 17.57 18.15
CA PRO A 51 19.66 17.39 16.84
C PRO A 51 19.80 15.94 16.34
N LYS A 52 18.70 15.39 15.82
CA LYS A 52 18.62 14.05 15.26
C LYS A 52 18.29 14.09 13.79
N THR A 53 18.85 13.18 13.00
CA THR A 53 18.58 13.01 11.57
C THR A 53 17.79 11.72 11.38
N ILE A 54 16.54 11.86 10.94
CA ILE A 54 15.63 10.75 10.64
C ILE A 54 15.39 10.67 9.14
N VAL A 55 15.48 9.47 8.57
CA VAL A 55 15.23 9.20 7.16
C VAL A 55 14.02 8.27 7.02
N VAL A 56 13.10 8.62 6.14
CA VAL A 56 11.95 7.80 5.76
C VAL A 56 12.08 7.41 4.29
N VAL A 57 12.17 6.11 4.03
CA VAL A 57 12.36 5.55 2.68
C VAL A 57 11.06 4.98 2.16
N ALA A 58 10.59 5.47 1.04
CA ALA A 58 9.37 5.01 0.37
C ALA A 58 9.66 4.32 -0.97
N PRO A 59 8.81 3.42 -1.47
CA PRO A 59 9.01 2.76 -2.75
C PRO A 59 8.86 3.71 -3.96
N ARG A 60 8.08 4.78 -3.83
CA ARG A 60 7.75 5.72 -4.93
C ARG A 60 7.67 7.15 -4.42
N ILE A 61 7.84 8.11 -5.34
CA ILE A 61 7.77 9.55 -5.05
C ILE A 61 6.43 9.93 -4.41
N LEU A 62 5.33 9.51 -5.01
CA LEU A 62 3.99 9.83 -4.49
C LEU A 62 3.77 9.33 -3.06
N LEU A 63 4.31 8.15 -2.73
CA LEU A 63 4.22 7.62 -1.37
C LEU A 63 5.16 8.36 -0.42
N ALA A 64 6.33 8.81 -0.90
CA ALA A 64 7.22 9.67 -0.10
C ALA A 64 6.55 11.00 0.27
N GLU A 65 5.81 11.60 -0.65
CA GLU A 65 5.04 12.82 -0.41
C GLU A 65 3.85 12.58 0.53
N GLN A 66 3.14 11.47 0.38
CA GLN A 66 2.07 11.10 1.30
C GLN A 66 2.60 10.89 2.72
N LEU A 67 3.69 10.13 2.88
CA LEU A 67 4.35 9.93 4.18
C LEU A 67 4.82 11.26 4.76
N SER A 68 5.41 12.13 3.93
CA SER A 68 5.80 13.48 4.36
C SER A 68 4.61 14.24 4.92
N SER A 69 3.48 14.27 4.23
CA SER A 69 2.27 14.94 4.69
C SER A 69 1.78 14.37 6.03
N GLU A 70 1.72 13.03 6.16
CA GLU A 70 1.31 12.36 7.39
C GLU A 70 2.25 12.65 8.58
N PHE A 71 3.58 12.62 8.36
CA PHE A 71 4.57 12.95 9.41
C PHE A 71 4.47 14.43 9.84
N LEU A 72 4.29 15.35 8.89
CA LEU A 72 4.27 16.79 9.15
C LEU A 72 2.98 17.29 9.82
N GLU A 73 1.92 16.50 9.85
CA GLU A 73 0.76 16.77 10.71
C GLU A 73 1.14 16.77 12.20
N PHE A 74 2.16 16.00 12.59
CA PHE A 74 2.60 15.84 13.97
C PHE A 74 3.95 16.51 14.25
N ILE A 75 4.87 16.49 13.30
CA ILE A 75 6.26 16.97 13.42
C ILE A 75 6.41 18.29 12.70
N THR A 76 6.27 19.40 13.43
CA THR A 76 6.27 20.76 12.84
C THR A 76 7.59 21.51 13.06
N THR A 77 8.53 20.98 13.86
CA THR A 77 9.74 21.69 14.29
C THR A 77 11.01 21.21 13.58
N ALA A 78 10.95 20.11 12.84
CA ALA A 78 12.09 19.58 12.11
C ALA A 78 12.35 20.37 10.80
N ALA A 79 13.61 20.40 10.38
CA ALA A 79 13.97 20.80 9.03
C ALA A 79 13.66 19.62 8.08
N VAL A 80 13.01 19.92 6.95
CA VAL A 80 12.52 18.89 6.00
C VAL A 80 13.31 18.96 4.70
N LEU A 81 13.72 17.79 4.20
CA LEU A 81 14.35 17.66 2.89
C LEU A 81 13.72 16.48 2.14
N HIS A 82 13.38 16.70 0.89
CA HIS A 82 12.98 15.64 -0.03
C HIS A 82 14.15 15.25 -0.96
N VAL A 83 14.47 13.96 -1.02
CA VAL A 83 15.54 13.45 -1.88
C VAL A 83 14.95 12.49 -2.91
N HIS A 84 14.36 13.08 -3.94
CA HIS A 84 13.81 12.40 -5.12
C HIS A 84 13.64 13.40 -6.27
N SER A 85 13.40 12.90 -7.49
CA SER A 85 13.29 13.70 -8.70
C SER A 85 11.88 14.27 -8.97
N GLY A 86 10.91 14.05 -8.08
CA GLY A 86 9.55 14.58 -8.21
C GLY A 86 9.44 16.03 -7.76
N GLU A 87 8.38 16.69 -8.22
CA GLU A 87 7.99 18.01 -7.73
C GLU A 87 7.45 17.87 -6.29
N THR A 88 7.78 18.83 -5.43
CA THR A 88 7.33 18.89 -4.04
C THR A 88 7.30 20.35 -3.58
N HIS A 89 6.45 20.65 -2.60
CA HIS A 89 6.40 21.98 -1.96
C HIS A 89 7.51 22.19 -0.93
N HIS A 90 8.31 21.18 -0.64
CA HIS A 90 9.43 21.25 0.29
C HIS A 90 10.75 21.42 -0.45
N GLN A 91 11.81 21.77 0.28
CA GLN A 91 13.16 21.77 -0.26
C GLN A 91 13.49 20.38 -0.78
N SER A 92 13.96 20.28 -2.02
CA SER A 92 14.30 19.02 -2.65
C SER A 92 15.61 19.09 -3.42
N THR A 93 16.35 18.00 -3.41
CA THR A 93 17.57 17.81 -4.22
C THR A 93 17.92 16.35 -4.34
N THR A 94 18.58 15.99 -5.44
CA THR A 94 19.19 14.67 -5.63
C THR A 94 20.72 14.74 -5.75
N LYS A 95 21.32 15.92 -5.53
CA LYS A 95 22.76 16.13 -5.64
C LYS A 95 23.43 15.88 -4.29
N PRO A 96 24.35 14.92 -4.19
CA PRO A 96 25.01 14.57 -2.93
C PRO A 96 25.66 15.74 -2.20
N ALA A 97 26.34 16.64 -2.93
CA ALA A 97 26.95 17.82 -2.33
C ALA A 97 25.93 18.79 -1.69
N GLU A 98 24.76 18.94 -2.29
CA GLU A 98 23.71 19.80 -1.73
C GLU A 98 23.07 19.14 -0.49
N ILE A 99 22.89 17.81 -0.50
CA ILE A 99 22.41 17.02 0.65
C ILE A 99 23.41 17.17 1.81
N HIS A 100 24.69 16.96 1.54
CA HIS A 100 25.76 17.12 2.53
C HIS A 100 25.73 18.51 3.16
N ASN A 101 25.77 19.58 2.33
CA ASN A 101 25.73 20.96 2.81
C ASN A 101 24.46 21.28 3.61
N TRP A 102 23.32 20.68 3.25
CA TRP A 102 22.09 20.85 4.00
C TRP A 102 22.18 20.20 5.38
N SER A 103 22.74 18.99 5.48
CA SER A 103 22.88 18.27 6.74
C SER A 103 23.79 18.97 7.75
N LEU A 104 24.79 19.72 7.29
CA LEU A 104 25.70 20.49 8.15
C LEU A 104 25.04 21.71 8.83
N ARG A 105 23.86 22.15 8.34
CA ARG A 105 23.11 23.29 8.91
C ARG A 105 22.19 22.88 10.07
N ALA A 106 22.45 21.76 10.70
CA ALA A 106 21.55 21.13 11.70
C ALA A 106 21.61 21.87 13.05
N TYR A 107 20.86 22.96 13.18
CA TYR A 107 20.49 23.51 14.50
C TYR A 107 19.19 22.90 15.02
N LYS A 108 18.51 22.09 14.21
CA LYS A 108 17.21 21.47 14.46
C LYS A 108 17.27 19.99 14.08
N HIS A 109 16.33 19.23 14.58
CA HIS A 109 16.08 17.88 14.05
C HIS A 109 15.85 17.93 12.55
N GLN A 110 16.31 16.92 11.86
CA GLN A 110 16.23 16.77 10.41
C GLN A 110 15.34 15.58 10.05
N LEU A 111 14.39 15.79 9.13
CA LEU A 111 13.49 14.78 8.63
C LEU A 111 13.62 14.71 7.10
N ILE A 112 14.10 13.59 6.60
CA ILE A 112 14.41 13.40 5.19
C ILE A 112 13.47 12.33 4.62
N PHE A 113 12.75 12.69 3.55
CA PHE A 113 11.94 11.75 2.78
C PHE A 113 12.63 11.41 1.48
N THR A 114 12.81 10.11 1.23
CA THR A 114 13.51 9.64 0.03
C THR A 114 12.82 8.41 -0.56
N THR A 115 13.21 8.05 -1.77
CA THR A 115 12.78 6.79 -2.39
C THR A 115 13.92 5.79 -2.41
N TYR A 116 13.61 4.48 -2.54
CA TYR A 116 14.65 3.46 -2.73
C TYR A 116 15.57 3.78 -3.91
N ASN A 117 15.04 4.38 -4.99
CA ASN A 117 15.85 4.82 -6.14
C ASN A 117 16.85 5.93 -5.79
N SER A 118 16.52 6.79 -4.85
CA SER A 118 17.33 7.95 -4.47
C SER A 118 18.17 7.72 -3.21
N LEU A 119 17.95 6.62 -2.49
CA LEU A 119 18.63 6.30 -1.23
C LEU A 119 20.16 6.31 -1.36
N GLN A 120 20.71 5.81 -2.48
CA GLN A 120 22.14 5.88 -2.77
C GLN A 120 22.70 7.32 -2.80
N ARG A 121 21.86 8.36 -3.02
CA ARG A 121 22.30 9.75 -2.99
C ARG A 121 22.64 10.21 -1.57
N LEU A 122 21.91 9.70 -0.59
CA LEU A 122 22.22 9.94 0.84
C LEU A 122 23.54 9.27 1.23
N GLN A 123 23.79 8.04 0.73
CA GLN A 123 25.08 7.35 0.92
C GLN A 123 26.24 8.12 0.29
N GLN A 124 26.07 8.60 -0.96
CA GLN A 124 27.08 9.40 -1.67
C GLN A 124 27.32 10.77 -0.99
N ALA A 125 26.38 11.28 -0.24
CA ALA A 125 26.50 12.51 0.55
C ALA A 125 27.21 12.29 1.90
N ASP A 126 27.57 11.06 2.23
CA ASP A 126 28.13 10.66 3.54
C ASP A 126 27.25 11.14 4.71
N LEU A 127 25.93 10.96 4.55
CA LEU A 127 24.96 11.41 5.52
C LEU A 127 24.97 10.53 6.76
N LYS A 128 25.23 11.12 7.94
CA LYS A 128 25.04 10.41 9.21
C LYS A 128 23.53 10.36 9.54
N VAL A 129 23.03 9.17 9.81
CA VAL A 129 21.63 8.93 10.10
C VAL A 129 21.46 8.32 11.49
N ASP A 130 20.66 8.98 12.34
CA ASP A 130 20.33 8.44 13.67
C ASP A 130 19.28 7.35 13.55
N THR A 131 18.20 7.57 12.81
CA THR A 131 17.12 6.57 12.62
C THR A 131 16.68 6.53 11.17
N ILE A 132 16.51 5.33 10.62
CA ILE A 132 15.96 5.11 9.29
C ILE A 132 14.78 4.15 9.33
N TYR A 133 13.68 4.57 8.69
CA TYR A 133 12.48 3.76 8.48
C TYR A 133 12.35 3.39 7.01
N PHE A 134 12.33 2.11 6.71
CA PHE A 134 12.06 1.57 5.38
C PHE A 134 10.58 1.18 5.29
N ASP A 135 9.77 1.97 4.59
CA ASP A 135 8.39 1.62 4.32
C ASP A 135 8.30 0.67 3.11
N GLU A 136 7.31 -0.23 3.15
CA GLU A 136 7.17 -1.34 2.20
C GLU A 136 8.50 -2.05 1.94
N ALA A 137 9.15 -2.46 3.02
CA ALA A 137 10.55 -2.93 3.05
C ALA A 137 10.84 -4.14 2.15
N HIS A 138 9.82 -4.88 1.69
CA HIS A 138 9.98 -5.93 0.68
C HIS A 138 10.53 -5.42 -0.66
N ASN A 139 10.54 -4.09 -0.89
CA ASN A 139 11.17 -3.49 -2.06
C ASN A 139 12.68 -3.43 -1.95
N SER A 140 13.24 -3.33 -0.75
CA SER A 140 14.67 -3.18 -0.48
C SER A 140 15.54 -4.34 -0.98
N VAL A 141 14.95 -5.53 -1.16
CA VAL A 141 15.66 -6.72 -1.67
C VAL A 141 15.94 -6.68 -3.18
N GLN A 142 15.48 -5.65 -3.89
CA GLN A 142 15.76 -5.51 -5.32
C GLN A 142 17.25 -5.19 -5.52
N ARG A 143 17.85 -5.80 -6.55
CA ARG A 143 19.30 -5.78 -6.79
C ARG A 143 19.94 -4.38 -6.74
N HIS A 144 19.25 -3.37 -7.24
CA HIS A 144 19.76 -1.98 -7.27
C HIS A 144 19.41 -1.16 -6.03
N PHE A 145 18.52 -1.64 -5.17
CA PHE A 145 18.18 -0.97 -3.91
C PHE A 145 18.95 -1.53 -2.73
N PHE A 146 19.30 -2.82 -2.81
CA PHE A 146 19.91 -3.56 -1.72
C PHE A 146 21.25 -2.96 -1.23
N PRO A 147 22.20 -2.51 -2.09
CA PRO A 147 23.48 -1.99 -1.60
C PRO A 147 23.34 -0.77 -0.68
N ALA A 148 22.46 0.18 -1.02
CA ALA A 148 22.21 1.33 -0.17
C ALA A 148 21.42 0.95 1.11
N THR A 149 20.52 -0.04 1.01
CA THR A 149 19.80 -0.59 2.18
C THR A 149 20.79 -1.25 3.16
N GLU A 150 21.70 -2.09 2.68
CA GLU A 150 22.73 -2.74 3.47
C GLU A 150 23.66 -1.73 4.14
N HIS A 151 24.07 -0.68 3.41
CA HIS A 151 24.87 0.41 3.94
C HIS A 151 24.18 1.07 5.15
N PHE A 152 22.95 1.55 4.99
CA PHE A 152 22.25 2.23 6.09
C PHE A 152 21.84 1.28 7.21
N SER A 153 21.59 0.02 6.92
CA SER A 153 21.37 -0.99 7.94
C SER A 153 22.59 -1.21 8.85
N SER A 154 23.81 -0.97 8.34
CA SER A 154 25.04 -1.12 9.10
C SER A 154 25.56 0.17 9.72
N THR A 155 25.15 1.34 9.22
CA THR A 155 25.70 2.64 9.62
C THR A 155 24.74 3.52 10.41
N ALA A 156 23.44 3.36 10.26
CA ALA A 156 22.46 4.09 11.07
C ALA A 156 22.43 3.54 12.50
N ASP A 157 22.25 4.43 13.49
CA ASP A 157 22.16 4.01 14.89
C ASP A 157 20.91 3.13 15.13
N ARG A 158 19.82 3.43 14.43
CA ARG A 158 18.55 2.67 14.48
C ARG A 158 18.01 2.42 13.08
N CYS A 159 17.57 1.20 12.78
CA CYS A 159 17.13 0.81 11.44
C CYS A 159 15.93 -0.13 11.47
N TYR A 160 14.78 0.30 10.93
CA TYR A 160 13.54 -0.46 10.98
C TYR A 160 12.91 -0.68 9.62
N PHE A 161 12.45 -1.92 9.40
CA PHE A 161 11.89 -2.41 8.15
C PHE A 161 10.41 -2.70 8.32
N PHE A 162 9.56 -1.80 7.83
CA PHE A 162 8.10 -1.93 7.90
C PHE A 162 7.54 -2.60 6.64
N THR A 163 6.76 -3.64 6.80
CA THR A 163 6.05 -4.30 5.70
C THR A 163 4.86 -5.10 6.19
N ALA A 164 3.86 -5.31 5.33
CA ALA A 164 2.83 -6.31 5.53
C ALA A 164 3.23 -7.68 4.94
N THR A 165 4.19 -7.70 4.02
CA THR A 165 4.47 -8.83 3.13
C THR A 165 5.97 -9.03 2.98
N PRO A 166 6.64 -9.68 3.92
CA PRO A 166 8.08 -9.94 3.85
C PRO A 166 8.46 -10.69 2.58
N LYS A 167 9.61 -10.35 2.00
CA LYS A 167 10.15 -11.02 0.83
C LYS A 167 11.44 -11.73 1.19
N HIS A 168 11.39 -13.06 1.19
CA HIS A 168 12.52 -13.91 1.53
C HIS A 168 13.27 -14.37 0.28
N SER A 169 14.51 -14.80 0.43
CA SER A 169 15.28 -15.47 -0.59
C SER A 169 15.53 -16.92 -0.21
N ALA A 170 15.38 -17.82 -1.18
CA ALA A 170 15.74 -19.23 -1.04
C ALA A 170 17.23 -19.48 -1.35
N THR A 171 17.96 -18.45 -1.80
CA THR A 171 19.38 -18.56 -2.20
C THR A 171 20.20 -17.50 -1.52
N ILE A 172 21.40 -17.87 -1.05
CA ILE A 172 22.36 -16.97 -0.39
C ILE A 172 22.83 -15.86 -1.34
N SER A 173 22.84 -16.11 -2.64
CA SER A 173 23.32 -15.15 -3.65
C SER A 173 22.32 -14.05 -4.00
N LYS A 174 21.11 -14.10 -3.48
CA LYS A 174 20.09 -13.08 -3.71
C LYS A 174 19.64 -12.46 -2.41
N PRO A 175 19.48 -11.13 -2.34
CA PRO A 175 18.97 -10.47 -1.15
C PRO A 175 17.58 -10.97 -0.77
N GLY A 176 17.33 -11.11 0.52
CA GLY A 176 16.04 -11.47 1.09
C GLY A 176 15.92 -10.96 2.52
N MET A 177 14.71 -10.62 2.95
CA MET A 177 14.45 -10.13 4.31
C MET A 177 14.70 -11.19 5.40
N ASN A 178 14.96 -12.44 5.01
CA ASN A 178 15.47 -13.49 5.90
C ASN A 178 16.99 -13.40 6.15
N ASP A 179 17.69 -12.41 5.59
CA ASP A 179 19.07 -12.10 5.96
C ASP A 179 19.07 -11.27 7.26
N GLY A 180 19.33 -11.94 8.37
CA GLY A 180 19.34 -11.31 9.69
C GLY A 180 20.46 -10.29 9.90
N ALA A 181 21.55 -10.35 9.14
CA ALA A 181 22.64 -9.37 9.23
C ALA A 181 22.17 -7.99 8.74
N VAL A 182 21.39 -7.95 7.66
CA VAL A 182 20.85 -6.71 7.10
C VAL A 182 19.54 -6.33 7.77
N TYR A 183 18.57 -7.24 7.86
CA TYR A 183 17.19 -6.91 8.25
C TYR A 183 16.91 -7.08 9.75
N GLY A 184 17.85 -7.66 10.51
CA GLY A 184 17.60 -8.02 11.90
C GLY A 184 16.54 -9.12 12.01
N GLN A 185 16.05 -9.32 13.24
CA GLN A 185 14.93 -10.25 13.50
C GLN A 185 13.58 -9.55 13.33
N VAL A 186 12.49 -10.33 13.27
CA VAL A 186 11.14 -9.80 13.39
C VAL A 186 10.92 -9.40 14.86
N ILE A 187 10.86 -8.09 15.10
CA ILE A 187 10.69 -7.51 16.45
C ILE A 187 9.23 -7.26 16.81
N CYS A 188 8.37 -7.14 15.81
CA CYS A 188 6.92 -7.08 15.99
C CYS A 188 6.22 -7.74 14.80
N ASN A 189 5.28 -8.64 15.08
CA ASN A 189 4.39 -9.23 14.08
C ASN A 189 2.95 -9.12 14.59
N VAL A 190 2.09 -8.50 13.79
CA VAL A 190 0.67 -8.31 14.09
C VAL A 190 -0.14 -9.23 13.17
N PRO A 191 -0.85 -10.22 13.69
CA PRO A 191 -1.73 -11.07 12.89
C PRO A 191 -2.93 -10.28 12.34
N ALA A 192 -3.36 -10.54 11.10
CA ALA A 192 -4.54 -9.88 10.55
C ALA A 192 -5.84 -10.20 11.32
N PRO A 193 -6.07 -11.42 11.85
CA PRO A 193 -7.21 -11.69 12.73
C PRO A 193 -7.30 -10.76 13.94
N GLU A 194 -6.17 -10.43 14.58
CA GLU A 194 -6.13 -9.46 15.69
C GLU A 194 -6.68 -8.09 15.28
N LEU A 195 -6.39 -7.66 14.05
CA LEU A 195 -6.90 -6.39 13.54
C LEU A 195 -8.41 -6.44 13.23
N VAL A 196 -8.91 -7.58 12.81
CA VAL A 196 -10.36 -7.81 12.59
C VAL A 196 -11.09 -7.82 13.93
N GLU A 197 -10.61 -8.60 14.90
CA GLU A 197 -11.18 -8.67 16.24
C GLU A 197 -11.15 -7.33 16.97
N GLY A 198 -10.08 -6.56 16.78
CA GLY A 198 -9.94 -5.21 17.30
C GLY A 198 -10.78 -4.15 16.60
N GLY A 199 -11.49 -4.49 15.53
CA GLY A 199 -12.30 -3.55 14.75
C GLY A 199 -11.45 -2.52 13.98
N PHE A 200 -10.27 -2.89 13.50
CA PHE A 200 -9.38 -1.99 12.76
C PHE A 200 -9.43 -2.20 11.26
N ILE A 201 -9.83 -3.39 10.84
CA ILE A 201 -10.12 -3.78 9.45
C ILE A 201 -11.31 -4.74 9.44
N VAL A 202 -11.90 -4.97 8.26
CA VAL A 202 -12.89 -6.03 8.05
C VAL A 202 -12.23 -7.26 7.39
N PRO A 203 -12.77 -8.48 7.56
CA PRO A 203 -12.23 -9.65 6.88
C PRO A 203 -12.50 -9.60 5.37
N PRO A 204 -11.67 -10.23 4.52
CA PRO A 204 -11.97 -10.43 3.12
C PRO A 204 -12.99 -11.57 2.94
N LYS A 205 -13.91 -11.40 1.98
CA LYS A 205 -14.83 -12.43 1.51
C LYS A 205 -14.51 -12.77 0.06
N VAL A 206 -14.04 -13.99 -0.20
CA VAL A 206 -13.69 -14.44 -1.55
C VAL A 206 -14.91 -15.03 -2.24
N VAL A 207 -15.20 -14.53 -3.44
CA VAL A 207 -16.24 -15.05 -4.33
C VAL A 207 -15.58 -15.46 -5.65
N VAL A 208 -15.68 -16.75 -5.97
CA VAL A 208 -15.23 -17.28 -7.25
C VAL A 208 -16.47 -17.47 -8.13
N GLN A 209 -16.59 -16.66 -9.17
CA GLN A 209 -17.72 -16.75 -10.10
C GLN A 209 -17.28 -17.50 -11.35
N GLN A 210 -17.90 -18.66 -11.59
CA GLN A 210 -17.60 -19.47 -12.75
C GLN A 210 -18.46 -19.07 -13.93
N PHE A 211 -17.82 -18.93 -15.08
CA PHE A 211 -18.43 -18.66 -16.38
C PHE A 211 -18.04 -19.76 -17.38
N GLU A 212 -18.64 -19.73 -18.54
CA GLU A 212 -18.22 -20.58 -19.64
C GLU A 212 -16.76 -20.30 -20.02
N MET A 213 -16.01 -21.37 -20.27
CA MET A 213 -14.60 -21.23 -20.64
C MET A 213 -14.46 -20.57 -22.00
N LEU A 214 -13.50 -19.67 -22.13
CA LEU A 214 -13.19 -18.97 -23.37
C LEU A 214 -12.99 -19.95 -24.53
N GLY A 215 -13.90 -19.88 -25.51
CA GLY A 215 -13.90 -20.73 -26.69
C GLY A 215 -12.94 -20.25 -27.79
N LYS A 216 -12.66 -21.15 -28.74
CA LYS A 216 -11.86 -20.75 -29.91
C LYS A 216 -12.63 -19.74 -30.76
N GLY A 217 -11.97 -18.63 -31.12
CA GLY A 217 -12.55 -17.58 -31.98
C GLY A 217 -13.33 -16.50 -31.23
N GLN A 218 -13.55 -16.61 -29.94
CA GLN A 218 -14.14 -15.53 -29.15
C GLN A 218 -13.13 -14.39 -28.94
N ILE A 219 -13.63 -13.16 -28.99
CA ILE A 219 -12.83 -11.95 -28.69
C ILE A 219 -12.72 -11.81 -27.18
N VAL A 220 -11.49 -11.84 -26.68
CA VAL A 220 -11.22 -11.79 -25.22
C VAL A 220 -11.85 -10.56 -24.57
N ALA A 221 -11.82 -9.42 -25.26
CA ALA A 221 -12.38 -8.17 -24.72
C ALA A 221 -13.90 -8.26 -24.49
N ASP A 222 -14.64 -8.90 -25.41
CA ASP A 222 -16.08 -9.07 -25.29
C ASP A 222 -16.43 -9.99 -24.11
N VAL A 223 -15.69 -11.10 -23.98
CA VAL A 223 -15.86 -12.03 -22.84
C VAL A 223 -15.46 -11.37 -21.51
N ASP A 224 -14.38 -10.58 -21.49
CA ASP A 224 -13.99 -9.81 -20.33
C ASP A 224 -15.10 -8.80 -19.93
N CYS A 225 -15.67 -8.10 -20.92
CA CYS A 225 -16.75 -7.13 -20.72
C CYS A 225 -17.98 -7.82 -20.10
N GLU A 226 -18.49 -8.86 -20.74
CA GLU A 226 -19.67 -9.58 -20.30
C GLU A 226 -19.50 -10.12 -18.86
N ASN A 227 -18.41 -10.82 -18.60
CA ASN A 227 -18.16 -11.44 -17.31
C ASN A 227 -17.94 -10.41 -16.19
N LEU A 228 -17.28 -9.28 -16.47
CA LEU A 228 -17.11 -8.21 -15.49
C LEU A 228 -18.44 -7.54 -15.12
N ILE A 229 -19.26 -7.21 -16.12
CA ILE A 229 -20.56 -6.60 -15.89
C ILE A 229 -21.46 -7.55 -15.09
N GLN A 230 -21.52 -8.83 -15.49
CA GLN A 230 -22.29 -9.83 -14.74
C GLN A 230 -21.79 -9.99 -13.29
N THR A 231 -20.47 -9.89 -13.07
CA THR A 231 -19.90 -9.97 -11.72
C THR A 231 -20.27 -8.74 -10.89
N ILE A 232 -20.21 -7.54 -11.46
CA ILE A 232 -20.61 -6.30 -10.79
C ILE A 232 -22.09 -6.34 -10.41
N ASP A 233 -22.95 -6.72 -11.35
CA ASP A 233 -24.40 -6.83 -11.13
C ASP A 233 -24.75 -7.88 -10.06
N ALA A 234 -24.10 -9.03 -10.09
CA ALA A 234 -24.33 -10.12 -9.12
C ALA A 234 -23.91 -9.77 -7.68
N GLN A 235 -22.94 -8.89 -7.50
CA GLN A 235 -22.41 -8.53 -6.19
C GLN A 235 -23.00 -7.22 -5.61
N ASP A 236 -23.73 -6.44 -6.41
CA ASP A 236 -24.35 -5.16 -6.03
C ASP A 236 -23.41 -4.23 -5.25
N VAL A 237 -22.22 -3.99 -5.80
CA VAL A 237 -21.19 -3.18 -5.17
C VAL A 237 -21.01 -1.84 -5.85
N GLY A 238 -20.92 -0.75 -5.08
CA GLY A 238 -20.81 0.60 -5.62
C GLY A 238 -19.39 1.05 -5.99
N LYS A 239 -18.36 0.55 -5.33
CA LYS A 239 -16.98 1.05 -5.45
C LYS A 239 -16.00 -0.09 -5.75
N VAL A 240 -15.65 -0.24 -7.02
CA VAL A 240 -14.98 -1.42 -7.55
C VAL A 240 -13.58 -1.11 -8.09
N LEU A 241 -12.62 -1.94 -7.72
CA LEU A 241 -11.27 -1.96 -8.27
C LEU A 241 -11.09 -3.18 -9.17
N ILE A 242 -10.77 -2.98 -10.45
CA ILE A 242 -10.50 -4.06 -11.40
C ILE A 242 -9.00 -4.17 -11.68
N CYS A 243 -8.41 -5.31 -11.32
CA CYS A 243 -7.00 -5.60 -11.53
C CYS A 243 -6.78 -6.32 -12.87
N SER A 244 -6.32 -5.57 -13.88
CA SER A 244 -6.11 -6.09 -15.24
C SER A 244 -4.74 -6.73 -15.43
N LYS A 245 -4.63 -7.67 -16.35
CA LYS A 245 -3.39 -8.39 -16.69
C LYS A 245 -2.34 -7.49 -17.33
N ALA A 246 -2.78 -6.54 -18.16
CA ALA A 246 -1.91 -5.64 -18.89
C ALA A 246 -2.66 -4.35 -19.25
N THR A 247 -1.93 -3.27 -19.49
CA THR A 247 -2.50 -2.01 -19.99
C THR A 247 -3.27 -2.19 -21.32
N LYS A 248 -2.82 -3.12 -22.18
CA LYS A 248 -3.53 -3.47 -23.42
C LYS A 248 -4.92 -4.05 -23.14
N GLN A 249 -5.09 -4.85 -22.09
CA GLN A 249 -6.41 -5.38 -21.70
C GLN A 249 -7.37 -4.25 -21.33
N ILE A 250 -6.92 -3.26 -20.52
CA ILE A 250 -7.72 -2.07 -20.19
C ILE A 250 -8.10 -1.33 -21.48
N GLN A 251 -7.12 -1.10 -22.38
CA GLN A 251 -7.38 -0.38 -23.64
C GLN A 251 -8.40 -1.12 -24.52
N ASN A 252 -8.25 -2.44 -24.67
CA ASN A 252 -9.19 -3.23 -25.47
C ASN A 252 -10.60 -3.19 -24.85
N LEU A 253 -10.72 -3.38 -23.55
CA LEU A 253 -12.00 -3.32 -22.84
C LEU A 253 -12.71 -1.97 -23.03
N VAL A 254 -11.97 -0.87 -22.88
CA VAL A 254 -12.54 0.49 -22.98
C VAL A 254 -12.81 0.91 -24.42
N SER A 255 -12.00 0.49 -25.41
CA SER A 255 -12.09 0.99 -26.80
C SER A 255 -12.74 0.05 -27.80
N GLN A 256 -12.88 -1.24 -27.48
CA GLN A 256 -13.39 -2.26 -28.41
C GLN A 256 -14.73 -2.86 -27.97
N THR A 257 -15.17 -2.54 -26.75
CA THR A 257 -16.45 -3.02 -26.19
C THR A 257 -17.29 -1.84 -25.71
N ASP A 258 -18.53 -2.12 -25.34
CA ASP A 258 -19.45 -1.18 -24.74
C ASP A 258 -19.36 -1.13 -23.21
N PHE A 259 -18.28 -1.64 -22.62
CA PHE A 259 -18.07 -1.75 -21.17
C PHE A 259 -18.34 -0.42 -20.44
N CYS A 260 -17.78 0.68 -20.94
CA CYS A 260 -17.96 1.99 -20.32
C CYS A 260 -19.42 2.46 -20.38
N THR A 261 -20.07 2.28 -21.51
CA THR A 261 -21.51 2.60 -21.68
C THR A 261 -22.36 1.76 -20.74
N GLN A 262 -22.09 0.46 -20.63
CA GLN A 262 -22.81 -0.41 -19.69
C GLN A 262 -22.61 -0.02 -18.23
N LEU A 263 -21.43 0.52 -17.85
CA LEU A 263 -21.21 1.09 -16.51
C LEU A 263 -22.01 2.37 -16.31
N GLU A 264 -22.01 3.29 -17.29
CA GLU A 264 -22.76 4.55 -17.24
C GLU A 264 -24.27 4.30 -17.12
N ASP A 265 -24.82 3.35 -17.86
CA ASP A 265 -26.23 2.94 -17.80
C ASP A 265 -26.65 2.44 -16.41
N ARG A 266 -25.69 1.91 -15.63
CA ARG A 266 -25.86 1.46 -14.23
C ARG A 266 -25.52 2.52 -13.20
N GLY A 267 -25.23 3.75 -13.64
CA GLY A 267 -24.88 4.88 -12.79
C GLY A 267 -23.46 4.88 -12.25
N TYR A 268 -22.54 4.09 -12.82
CA TYR A 268 -21.14 4.13 -12.45
C TYR A 268 -20.39 5.17 -13.28
N SER A 269 -19.52 5.92 -12.61
CA SER A 269 -18.40 6.59 -13.25
C SER A 269 -17.23 5.63 -13.36
N TRP A 270 -16.33 5.87 -14.29
CA TRP A 270 -15.18 5.00 -14.48
C TRP A 270 -13.88 5.78 -14.68
N MET A 271 -12.80 5.19 -14.26
CA MET A 271 -11.49 5.78 -14.44
C MET A 271 -10.39 4.73 -14.63
N TYR A 272 -9.36 5.12 -15.35
CA TYR A 272 -8.15 4.33 -15.47
C TYR A 272 -6.92 5.19 -15.70
N SER A 273 -5.74 4.62 -15.45
CA SER A 273 -4.48 5.26 -15.82
C SER A 273 -3.50 4.22 -16.36
N THR A 274 -2.87 4.56 -17.49
CA THR A 274 -1.83 3.74 -18.13
C THR A 274 -0.65 4.60 -18.55
N ALA A 275 0.52 3.98 -18.69
CA ALA A 275 1.71 4.71 -19.16
C ALA A 275 1.54 5.31 -20.58
N LYS A 276 0.72 4.70 -21.43
CA LYS A 276 0.51 5.11 -22.81
C LYS A 276 -0.55 6.19 -22.97
N THR A 277 -1.69 6.05 -22.30
CA THR A 277 -2.83 6.98 -22.44
C THR A 277 -2.82 8.08 -21.39
N GLY A 278 -2.05 7.93 -20.31
CA GLY A 278 -2.16 8.77 -19.13
C GLY A 278 -3.38 8.42 -18.30
N ALA A 279 -3.84 9.37 -17.50
CA ALA A 279 -5.02 9.25 -16.65
C ALA A 279 -6.28 9.70 -17.40
N VAL A 280 -7.37 8.93 -17.23
CA VAL A 280 -8.67 9.18 -17.87
C VAL A 280 -9.78 9.01 -16.83
N ILE A 281 -10.75 9.92 -16.82
CA ILE A 281 -11.95 9.90 -16.00
C ILE A 281 -13.14 10.14 -16.92
N ASP A 282 -14.12 9.23 -16.95
CA ASP A 282 -15.34 9.31 -17.76
C ASP A 282 -15.04 9.80 -19.20
N GLY A 283 -14.06 9.16 -19.86
CA GLY A 283 -13.62 9.46 -21.23
C GLY A 283 -12.71 10.69 -21.39
N ARG A 284 -12.48 11.50 -20.37
CA ARG A 284 -11.67 12.71 -20.45
C ARG A 284 -10.27 12.49 -19.91
N LYS A 285 -9.26 12.92 -20.66
CA LYS A 285 -7.87 12.94 -20.19
C LYS A 285 -7.71 14.00 -19.11
N VAL A 286 -7.05 13.61 -18.01
CA VAL A 286 -6.72 14.49 -16.89
C VAL A 286 -5.24 14.36 -16.52
N ASN A 287 -4.71 15.30 -15.75
CA ASN A 287 -3.39 15.11 -15.15
C ASN A 287 -3.46 14.11 -13.97
N ARG A 288 -2.31 13.72 -13.47
CA ARG A 288 -2.21 12.70 -12.42
C ARG A 288 -2.76 13.17 -11.08
N GLU A 289 -2.58 14.43 -10.75
CA GLU A 289 -3.08 15.06 -9.53
C GLU A 289 -4.61 15.06 -9.51
N VAL A 290 -5.27 15.58 -10.55
CA VAL A 290 -6.72 15.55 -10.69
C VAL A 290 -7.27 14.12 -10.62
N PHE A 291 -6.56 13.14 -11.19
CA PHE A 291 -6.99 11.74 -11.10
C PHE A 291 -7.05 11.25 -9.66
N PHE A 292 -6.02 11.48 -8.85
CA PHE A 292 -5.98 11.02 -7.47
C PHE A 292 -6.89 11.83 -6.55
N ASP A 293 -7.03 13.12 -6.77
CA ASP A 293 -7.97 13.98 -6.03
C ASP A 293 -9.41 13.55 -6.28
N THR A 294 -9.76 13.28 -7.54
CA THR A 294 -11.09 12.77 -7.91
C THR A 294 -11.32 11.38 -7.29
N LEU A 295 -10.36 10.47 -7.37
CA LEU A 295 -10.47 9.14 -6.77
C LEU A 295 -10.67 9.22 -5.26
N SER A 296 -9.94 10.13 -4.59
CA SER A 296 -10.09 10.37 -3.15
C SER A 296 -11.46 10.95 -2.81
N ALA A 297 -11.95 11.91 -3.60
CA ALA A 297 -13.28 12.52 -3.42
C ALA A 297 -14.40 11.49 -3.61
N TRP A 298 -14.34 10.70 -4.69
CA TRP A 298 -15.31 9.64 -4.95
C TRP A 298 -15.30 8.55 -3.88
N GLY A 299 -14.12 8.23 -3.36
CA GLY A 299 -14.00 7.25 -2.27
C GLY A 299 -14.72 7.68 -0.99
N LYS A 300 -14.77 8.99 -0.72
CA LYS A 300 -15.41 9.56 0.47
C LYS A 300 -16.93 9.82 0.29
N ASP A 301 -17.41 9.84 -0.93
CA ASP A 301 -18.83 10.07 -1.27
C ASP A 301 -19.57 8.73 -1.32
N ASP A 302 -20.46 8.47 -0.35
CA ASP A 302 -21.18 7.20 -0.25
C ASP A 302 -22.23 7.02 -1.36
N SER A 303 -22.69 8.11 -1.96
CA SER A 303 -23.64 8.07 -3.07
C SER A 303 -22.97 7.74 -4.42
N LYS A 304 -21.64 7.87 -4.49
CA LYS A 304 -20.89 7.72 -5.74
C LYS A 304 -20.58 6.27 -6.04
N LYS A 305 -21.09 5.76 -7.16
CA LYS A 305 -20.68 4.48 -7.74
C LYS A 305 -19.55 4.71 -8.74
N PHE A 306 -18.48 3.92 -8.64
CA PHE A 306 -17.36 4.01 -9.59
C PHE A 306 -16.58 2.72 -9.78
N VAL A 307 -15.96 2.60 -10.94
CA VAL A 307 -15.04 1.52 -11.30
C VAL A 307 -13.68 2.10 -11.63
N VAL A 308 -12.64 1.56 -11.00
CA VAL A 308 -11.25 1.89 -11.31
C VAL A 308 -10.57 0.69 -11.98
N LEU A 309 -10.13 0.87 -13.23
CA LEU A 309 -9.32 -0.15 -13.91
C LEU A 309 -7.83 0.17 -13.74
N HIS A 310 -7.06 -0.79 -13.30
CA HIS A 310 -5.62 -0.59 -13.15
C HIS A 310 -4.81 -1.84 -13.50
N HIS A 311 -3.55 -1.61 -13.88
CA HIS A 311 -2.55 -2.66 -14.06
C HIS A 311 -1.47 -2.61 -12.96
N SER A 312 -0.95 -1.45 -12.61
CA SER A 312 0.17 -1.32 -11.66
C SER A 312 0.09 -0.07 -10.76
N ILE A 313 -0.66 0.94 -11.15
CA ILE A 313 -0.66 2.25 -10.48
C ILE A 313 -1.10 2.16 -9.02
N LEU A 314 -2.12 1.34 -8.74
CA LEU A 314 -2.66 1.21 -7.38
C LEU A 314 -1.94 0.15 -6.53
N SER A 315 -1.03 -0.65 -7.09
CA SER A 315 -0.16 -1.52 -6.31
C SER A 315 0.89 -0.75 -5.49
N GLU A 316 0.99 0.56 -5.70
CA GLU A 316 2.07 1.41 -5.22
C GLU A 316 1.73 2.20 -3.94
N GLY A 317 0.83 1.69 -3.09
CA GLY A 317 0.59 2.29 -1.77
C GLY A 317 -0.47 3.41 -1.73
N ILE A 318 -1.08 3.80 -2.87
CA ILE A 318 -2.08 4.86 -2.91
C ILE A 318 -3.30 4.50 -2.05
N ASN A 319 -3.65 5.41 -1.16
CA ASN A 319 -4.82 5.25 -0.32
C ASN A 319 -6.10 5.54 -1.11
N VAL A 320 -6.88 4.52 -1.41
CA VAL A 320 -8.24 4.67 -1.95
C VAL A 320 -9.23 4.35 -0.83
N SER A 321 -9.86 5.38 -0.31
CA SER A 321 -10.91 5.22 0.70
C SER A 321 -12.16 4.60 0.07
N GLY A 322 -12.96 3.89 0.87
CA GLY A 322 -14.30 3.48 0.51
C GLY A 322 -14.41 2.33 -0.51
N LEU A 323 -13.32 1.74 -1.01
CA LEU A 323 -13.41 0.58 -1.90
C LEU A 323 -14.15 -0.59 -1.22
N GLU A 324 -15.11 -1.17 -1.94
CA GLU A 324 -15.96 -2.27 -1.46
C GLU A 324 -15.52 -3.60 -2.03
N ALA A 325 -15.15 -3.61 -3.32
CA ALA A 325 -14.78 -4.83 -4.04
C ALA A 325 -13.51 -4.68 -4.86
N VAL A 326 -12.78 -5.80 -4.99
CA VAL A 326 -11.73 -5.97 -5.98
C VAL A 326 -12.04 -7.17 -6.88
N LEU A 327 -11.90 -6.97 -8.19
CA LEU A 327 -12.03 -8.02 -9.21
C LEU A 327 -10.64 -8.35 -9.78
N PHE A 328 -10.22 -9.61 -9.67
CA PHE A 328 -8.95 -10.08 -10.19
C PHE A 328 -9.10 -10.71 -11.56
N MET A 329 -8.67 -10.00 -12.60
CA MET A 329 -8.59 -10.53 -13.97
C MET A 329 -7.22 -11.14 -14.31
N ARG A 330 -6.30 -11.14 -13.36
CA ARG A 330 -4.92 -11.61 -13.56
C ARG A 330 -4.39 -12.39 -12.37
N SER A 331 -3.42 -13.26 -12.65
CA SER A 331 -2.58 -13.82 -11.60
C SER A 331 -1.52 -12.80 -11.18
N MET A 332 -1.35 -12.64 -9.87
CA MET A 332 -0.32 -11.81 -9.25
C MET A 332 0.54 -12.69 -8.32
N ASP A 333 1.65 -12.14 -7.83
CA ASP A 333 2.37 -12.76 -6.72
C ASP A 333 1.63 -12.54 -5.39
N TYR A 334 2.07 -13.23 -4.35
CA TYR A 334 1.44 -13.17 -3.02
C TYR A 334 1.43 -11.76 -2.43
N ILE A 335 2.49 -10.98 -2.67
CA ILE A 335 2.59 -9.59 -2.21
C ILE A 335 1.51 -8.74 -2.89
N GLY A 336 1.43 -8.81 -4.21
CA GLY A 336 0.46 -8.04 -4.98
C GLY A 336 -0.98 -8.37 -4.61
N ILE A 337 -1.31 -9.67 -4.40
CA ILE A 337 -2.64 -10.11 -3.95
C ILE A 337 -2.93 -9.55 -2.56
N SER A 338 -2.03 -9.74 -1.60
CA SER A 338 -2.22 -9.26 -0.22
C SER A 338 -2.39 -7.75 -0.14
N GLN A 339 -1.58 -6.99 -0.86
CA GLN A 339 -1.69 -5.53 -0.93
C GLN A 339 -3.00 -5.07 -1.58
N THR A 340 -3.46 -5.79 -2.59
CA THR A 340 -4.72 -5.45 -3.29
C THR A 340 -5.93 -5.76 -2.40
N ILE A 341 -5.94 -6.91 -1.72
CA ILE A 341 -6.96 -7.24 -0.70
C ILE A 341 -6.95 -6.18 0.41
N GLY A 342 -5.77 -5.76 0.86
CA GLY A 342 -5.60 -4.73 1.88
C GLY A 342 -6.30 -3.39 1.59
N ARG A 343 -6.69 -3.14 0.34
CA ARG A 343 -7.42 -1.92 -0.04
C ARG A 343 -8.91 -2.02 0.21
N VAL A 344 -9.49 -3.20 0.09
CA VAL A 344 -10.94 -3.41 0.26
C VAL A 344 -11.34 -3.83 1.67
N ILE A 345 -10.39 -4.17 2.53
CA ILE A 345 -10.66 -4.54 3.93
C ILE A 345 -10.63 -3.37 4.92
N ARG A 346 -10.48 -2.15 4.45
CA ARG A 346 -10.57 -0.95 5.30
C ARG A 346 -11.99 -0.73 5.77
N LEU A 347 -12.12 -0.21 6.98
CA LEU A 347 -13.43 0.15 7.53
C LEU A 347 -14.16 1.18 6.66
N HIS A 348 -15.46 1.13 6.68
CA HIS A 348 -16.29 2.26 6.28
C HIS A 348 -16.13 3.40 7.29
N LYS A 349 -16.30 4.66 6.86
CA LYS A 349 -16.15 5.81 7.77
C LYS A 349 -17.13 5.77 8.95
N ASP A 350 -18.38 5.38 8.69
CA ASP A 350 -19.43 5.30 9.72
C ASP A 350 -19.12 4.18 10.74
N ASP A 351 -18.51 3.08 10.28
CA ASP A 351 -18.05 2.01 11.16
C ASP A 351 -16.89 2.49 12.03
N ALA A 352 -15.92 3.23 11.43
CA ALA A 352 -14.81 3.80 12.18
C ALA A 352 -15.27 4.81 13.24
N GLU A 353 -16.26 5.66 12.93
CA GLU A 353 -16.90 6.56 13.90
C GLU A 353 -17.69 5.80 14.96
N GLY A 354 -18.45 4.79 14.56
CA GLY A 354 -19.20 3.93 15.47
C GLY A 354 -18.32 3.22 16.50
N LEU A 355 -17.19 2.70 16.04
CA LEU A 355 -16.17 2.07 16.87
C LEU A 355 -15.48 3.06 17.81
N SER A 356 -15.08 4.23 17.31
CA SER A 356 -14.40 5.25 18.10
C SER A 356 -15.29 5.87 19.17
N SER A 357 -16.61 5.97 18.91
CA SER A 357 -17.61 6.46 19.86
C SER A 357 -18.15 5.39 20.81
N GLY A 358 -17.76 4.13 20.62
CA GLY A 358 -18.29 2.99 21.39
C GLY A 358 -19.73 2.59 21.03
N ARG A 359 -20.32 3.15 19.97
CA ARG A 359 -21.65 2.79 19.46
C ARG A 359 -21.65 1.38 18.84
N ILE A 360 -20.54 0.99 18.23
CA ILE A 360 -20.31 -0.34 17.66
C ILE A 360 -19.21 -1.01 18.46
N ALA A 361 -19.41 -2.27 18.85
CA ALA A 361 -18.39 -3.05 19.52
C ALA A 361 -17.34 -3.58 18.52
N PRO A 362 -16.03 -3.59 18.88
CA PRO A 362 -15.01 -4.22 18.05
C PRO A 362 -15.36 -5.68 17.72
N GLY A 363 -15.19 -6.08 16.46
CA GLY A 363 -15.49 -7.44 16.02
C GLY A 363 -16.97 -7.79 15.82
N ALA A 364 -17.91 -6.91 16.17
CA ALA A 364 -19.35 -7.09 15.95
C ALA A 364 -19.71 -6.82 14.46
N LEU A 365 -19.19 -7.63 13.55
CA LEU A 365 -19.29 -7.42 12.10
C LEU A 365 -20.73 -7.33 11.57
N ALA A 366 -21.72 -7.88 12.30
CA ALA A 366 -23.13 -7.79 11.95
C ALA A 366 -23.69 -6.35 12.07
N ASP A 367 -23.07 -5.52 12.90
CA ASP A 367 -23.47 -4.14 13.15
C ASP A 367 -22.74 -3.14 12.25
N TYR A 368 -21.81 -3.63 11.40
CA TYR A 368 -21.04 -2.78 10.50
C TYR A 368 -21.81 -2.48 9.21
N THR A 369 -21.71 -1.26 8.72
CA THR A 369 -22.15 -0.86 7.38
C THR A 369 -21.43 -1.68 6.32
N LYS A 370 -20.15 -1.94 6.53
CA LYS A 370 -19.31 -2.78 5.68
C LYS A 370 -18.71 -3.91 6.52
N SER A 371 -19.33 -5.08 6.51
CA SER A 371 -18.88 -6.23 7.31
C SER A 371 -17.71 -7.02 6.72
N PHE A 372 -17.38 -6.84 5.44
CA PHE A 372 -16.26 -7.50 4.74
C PHE A 372 -15.76 -6.69 3.55
N GLY A 373 -14.54 -6.99 3.09
CA GLY A 373 -14.01 -6.54 1.81
C GLY A 373 -14.21 -7.63 0.75
N LEU A 374 -14.91 -7.33 -0.33
CA LEU A 374 -15.24 -8.31 -1.35
C LEU A 374 -14.07 -8.55 -2.31
N VAL A 375 -13.75 -9.81 -2.54
CA VAL A 375 -12.68 -10.24 -3.46
C VAL A 375 -13.28 -11.19 -4.50
N CYS A 376 -13.50 -10.70 -5.72
CA CYS A 376 -14.12 -11.46 -6.79
C CYS A 376 -13.11 -11.95 -7.82
N ILE A 377 -13.24 -13.20 -8.24
CA ILE A 377 -12.43 -13.79 -9.28
C ILE A 377 -13.35 -14.40 -10.33
N PRO A 378 -13.54 -13.75 -11.50
CA PRO A 378 -14.25 -14.33 -12.63
C PRO A 378 -13.38 -15.45 -13.25
N VAL A 379 -13.92 -16.67 -13.33
CA VAL A 379 -13.20 -17.84 -13.83
C VAL A 379 -13.84 -18.31 -15.14
N TYR A 380 -13.18 -17.97 -16.24
CA TYR A 380 -13.49 -18.39 -17.62
C TYR A 380 -12.23 -18.80 -18.39
N SER A 381 -11.12 -18.97 -17.67
CA SER A 381 -9.82 -19.37 -18.24
C SER A 381 -8.95 -20.08 -17.19
N SER A 382 -7.92 -20.78 -17.66
CA SER A 382 -6.90 -21.39 -16.77
C SER A 382 -6.21 -20.36 -15.86
N VAL A 383 -6.07 -19.11 -16.31
CA VAL A 383 -5.54 -18.00 -15.52
C VAL A 383 -6.46 -17.66 -14.36
N GLY A 384 -7.77 -17.63 -14.57
CA GLY A 384 -8.77 -17.43 -13.51
C GLY A 384 -8.70 -18.50 -12.43
N ILE A 385 -8.62 -19.77 -12.82
CA ILE A 385 -8.46 -20.91 -11.89
C ILE A 385 -7.18 -20.76 -11.05
N SER A 386 -6.06 -20.46 -11.68
CA SER A 386 -4.78 -20.23 -10.98
C SER A 386 -4.84 -19.04 -10.03
N THR A 387 -5.52 -17.96 -10.44
CA THR A 387 -5.72 -16.77 -9.63
C THR A 387 -6.58 -17.07 -8.40
N ALA A 388 -7.70 -17.76 -8.57
CA ALA A 388 -8.58 -18.16 -7.47
C ALA A 388 -7.83 -18.98 -6.40
N LYS A 389 -7.04 -19.97 -6.82
CA LYS A 389 -6.22 -20.79 -5.90
C LYS A 389 -5.22 -19.94 -5.11
N LYS A 390 -4.55 -18.96 -5.76
CA LYS A 390 -3.58 -18.09 -5.10
C LYS A 390 -4.25 -17.12 -4.14
N VAL A 391 -5.36 -16.52 -4.54
CA VAL A 391 -6.13 -15.59 -3.68
C VAL A 391 -6.61 -16.33 -2.44
N GLN A 392 -7.20 -17.52 -2.59
CA GLN A 392 -7.62 -18.33 -1.46
C GLN A 392 -6.45 -18.67 -0.53
N ALA A 393 -5.30 -19.06 -1.07
CA ALA A 393 -4.11 -19.36 -0.26
C ALA A 393 -3.60 -18.13 0.51
N VAL A 394 -3.68 -16.93 -0.07
CA VAL A 394 -3.33 -15.68 0.65
C VAL A 394 -4.32 -15.41 1.77
N VAL A 395 -5.62 -15.55 1.50
CA VAL A 395 -6.66 -15.33 2.52
C VAL A 395 -6.53 -16.32 3.67
N ASP A 396 -6.33 -17.59 3.37
CA ASP A 396 -6.16 -18.64 4.39
C ASP A 396 -4.92 -18.39 5.25
N THR A 397 -3.80 -18.02 4.61
CA THR A 397 -2.55 -17.76 5.33
C THR A 397 -2.63 -16.50 6.19
N VAL A 398 -3.10 -15.40 5.63
CA VAL A 398 -3.03 -14.08 6.28
C VAL A 398 -4.19 -13.85 7.23
N PHE A 399 -5.41 -14.15 6.80
CA PHE A 399 -6.62 -13.77 7.53
C PHE A 399 -7.20 -14.88 8.41
N ASN A 400 -6.93 -16.16 8.06
CA ASN A 400 -7.40 -17.28 8.89
C ASN A 400 -6.31 -17.78 9.84
N GLN A 401 -5.06 -17.90 9.36
CA GLN A 401 -3.93 -18.39 10.18
C GLN A 401 -3.14 -17.28 10.86
N GLY A 402 -3.31 -16.02 10.46
CA GLY A 402 -2.59 -14.88 11.03
C GLY A 402 -1.10 -14.84 10.69
N LEU A 403 -0.65 -15.56 9.66
CA LEU A 403 0.73 -15.59 9.20
C LEU A 403 0.95 -14.50 8.13
N PRO A 404 2.12 -13.89 8.06
CA PRO A 404 2.40 -12.92 7.00
C PRO A 404 2.43 -13.59 5.62
N ALA A 405 2.00 -12.87 4.58
CA ALA A 405 2.13 -13.33 3.20
C ALA A 405 3.60 -13.22 2.76
N ILE A 406 4.34 -14.30 2.93
CA ILE A 406 5.77 -14.35 2.56
C ILE A 406 5.90 -14.71 1.07
N SER A 407 6.55 -13.83 0.31
CA SER A 407 6.99 -14.15 -1.05
C SER A 407 8.42 -14.66 -1.03
N VAL A 408 8.68 -15.75 -1.74
CA VAL A 408 10.03 -16.33 -1.84
C VAL A 408 10.57 -16.12 -3.24
N VAL A 409 11.73 -15.46 -3.33
CA VAL A 409 12.47 -15.34 -4.59
C VAL A 409 13.02 -16.71 -4.94
N LYS A 410 12.44 -17.35 -5.94
CA LYS A 410 12.91 -18.61 -6.52
C LYS A 410 14.04 -18.34 -7.53
N ARG A 411 14.79 -19.39 -7.85
CA ARG A 411 15.85 -19.37 -8.86
C ARG A 411 15.40 -18.89 -10.22
#